data_8ffbbcde1d822ed2cbf20a87391358e4
#
_entry.id   8ffbbcde1d822ed2cbf20a87391358e4
#
_cell.length_a   1.000
_cell.length_b   1.000
_cell.length_c   1.000
_cell.angle_alpha   90.00
_cell.angle_beta   90.00
_cell.angle_gamma   90.00
#
_symmetry.space_group_name_H-M   'P 1'
#
loop_
_entity.id
_entity.type
_entity.pdbx_description
1 polymer ?
#
loop_
_entity_poly.entity_id
_entity_poly.type
_entity_poly.pdbx_seq_one_letter_code
_entity_poly.pdbx_strand_id
1 'polypeptide(L)'
;MKILIREGSAAKNFEALIGLMHEHYAMMMFCSDDKHPDSLADGHINQLCARAVAKGIDMFKVLQAACINPVQHYKMNIGLLREGDAADFVVVEDLINFKVLQTYIDGELVAEKGKSLVSSHSPELLNNFDCNEKLISDF
;
A
#
# COMPACT_ATOMS: atom_id res chain seq x y z
N MET A 1 7.09 -12.09 16.53
CA MET A 1 7.66 -11.70 15.22
C MET A 1 6.49 -11.42 14.26
N LYS A 2 6.54 -10.35 13.49
CA LYS A 2 5.54 -10.10 12.42
C LYS A 2 6.03 -10.66 11.09
N ILE A 3 5.10 -11.10 10.24
CA ILE A 3 5.37 -11.67 8.93
C ILE A 3 4.73 -10.77 7.87
N LEU A 4 5.49 -10.45 6.82
CA LEU A 4 5.02 -9.64 5.70
C LEU A 4 4.65 -10.54 4.51
N ILE A 5 3.38 -10.47 4.10
CA ILE A 5 2.94 -10.98 2.80
C ILE A 5 3.18 -9.86 1.80
N ARG A 6 4.12 -10.07 0.87
CA ARG A 6 4.57 -9.06 -0.08
C ARG A 6 4.26 -9.45 -1.52
N GLU A 7 3.92 -8.44 -2.31
CA GLU A 7 3.69 -8.52 -3.76
C GLU A 7 4.34 -7.33 -4.45
N GLY A 8 5.67 -7.34 -4.46
CA GLY A 8 6.47 -6.41 -5.23
C GLY A 8 6.50 -6.76 -6.72
N SER A 9 7.36 -6.11 -7.47
CA SER A 9 7.60 -6.43 -8.87
C SER A 9 8.41 -7.72 -9.03
N ALA A 10 9.49 -7.89 -8.26
CA ALA A 10 10.32 -9.08 -8.24
C ALA A 10 10.02 -9.97 -7.02
N ALA A 11 9.92 -9.38 -5.84
CA ALA A 11 9.77 -10.11 -4.58
C ALA A 11 8.31 -10.41 -4.26
N LYS A 12 7.88 -11.67 -4.42
CA LYS A 12 6.50 -12.14 -4.22
C LYS A 12 6.47 -13.37 -3.34
N ASN A 13 5.59 -13.36 -2.32
CA ASN A 13 5.39 -14.52 -1.45
C ASN A 13 3.91 -14.74 -1.06
N PHE A 14 2.99 -14.04 -1.71
CA PHE A 14 1.56 -14.11 -1.37
C PHE A 14 1.04 -15.55 -1.37
N GLU A 15 1.23 -16.27 -2.48
CA GLU A 15 0.69 -17.64 -2.62
C GLU A 15 1.29 -18.61 -1.59
N ALA A 16 2.55 -18.41 -1.20
CA ALA A 16 3.22 -19.25 -0.22
C ALA A 16 2.75 -19.04 1.22
N LEU A 17 2.30 -17.81 1.55
CA LEU A 17 2.03 -17.44 2.94
C LEU A 17 0.56 -17.19 3.24
N ILE A 18 -0.29 -16.95 2.23
CA ILE A 18 -1.67 -16.51 2.45
C ILE A 18 -2.48 -17.51 3.30
N GLY A 19 -2.25 -18.80 3.15
CA GLY A 19 -2.92 -19.84 3.94
C GLY A 19 -2.69 -19.73 5.46
N LEU A 20 -1.56 -19.16 5.87
CA LEU A 20 -1.27 -18.94 7.29
C LEU A 20 -2.19 -17.90 7.95
N MET A 21 -2.85 -17.06 7.16
CA MET A 21 -3.78 -16.07 7.69
C MET A 21 -5.04 -16.67 8.33
N HIS A 22 -5.39 -17.90 8.05
CA HIS A 22 -6.51 -18.55 8.72
C HIS A 22 -6.33 -18.59 10.25
N GLU A 23 -5.10 -18.81 10.71
CA GLU A 23 -4.78 -18.96 12.14
C GLU A 23 -3.88 -17.83 12.69
N HIS A 24 -2.97 -17.31 11.86
CA HIS A 24 -1.90 -16.42 12.31
C HIS A 24 -2.07 -14.95 11.86
N TYR A 25 -3.26 -14.54 11.41
CA TYR A 25 -3.55 -13.20 10.87
C TYR A 25 -3.08 -12.05 11.79
N ALA A 26 -3.15 -12.24 13.11
CA ALA A 26 -2.70 -11.23 14.07
C ALA A 26 -1.19 -10.93 14.01
N MET A 27 -0.41 -11.83 13.40
CA MET A 27 1.03 -11.68 13.19
C MET A 27 1.40 -11.31 11.76
N MET A 28 0.42 -11.15 10.88
CA MET A 28 0.65 -10.94 9.45
C MET A 28 0.29 -9.53 9.01
N MET A 29 0.99 -9.01 8.03
CA MET A 29 0.74 -7.72 7.39
C MET A 29 0.94 -7.86 5.88
N PHE A 30 0.26 -7.02 5.10
CA PHE A 30 0.52 -6.88 3.67
C PHE A 30 1.54 -5.78 3.40
N CYS A 31 2.34 -5.94 2.34
CA CYS A 31 3.23 -4.92 1.88
C CYS A 31 3.46 -5.01 0.37
N SER A 32 3.77 -3.88 -0.26
CA SER A 32 4.04 -3.78 -1.69
C SER A 32 5.51 -4.03 -2.06
N ASP A 33 6.40 -4.01 -1.07
CA ASP A 33 7.84 -4.23 -1.24
C ASP A 33 8.43 -3.37 -2.39
N ASP A 34 9.07 -3.96 -3.39
CA ASP A 34 9.70 -3.33 -4.55
C ASP A 34 8.75 -3.02 -5.73
N LYS A 35 7.46 -2.79 -5.46
CA LYS A 35 6.48 -2.54 -6.52
C LYS A 35 6.78 -1.24 -7.28
N HIS A 36 6.87 -1.34 -8.61
CA HIS A 36 7.20 -0.21 -9.48
C HIS A 36 6.05 0.81 -9.55
N PRO A 37 6.33 2.11 -9.82
CA PRO A 37 5.32 3.17 -9.86
C PRO A 37 4.17 2.94 -10.84
N ASP A 38 4.45 2.41 -12.02
CA ASP A 38 3.43 2.04 -13.02
C ASP A 38 2.47 0.97 -12.49
N SER A 39 3.00 -0.05 -11.82
CA SER A 39 2.17 -1.09 -11.19
C SER A 39 1.41 -0.57 -9.96
N LEU A 40 1.92 0.46 -9.27
CA LEU A 40 1.22 1.12 -8.17
C LEU A 40 0.00 1.90 -8.66
N ALA A 41 0.04 2.44 -9.88
CA ALA A 41 -1.09 3.12 -10.50
C ALA A 41 -2.28 2.18 -10.76
N ASP A 42 -2.02 0.89 -11.01
CA ASP A 42 -3.07 -0.12 -11.22
C ASP A 42 -3.74 -0.59 -9.92
N GLY A 43 -3.08 -0.40 -8.79
CA GLY A 43 -3.58 -0.77 -7.46
C GLY A 43 -2.46 -1.14 -6.48
N HIS A 44 -2.85 -1.22 -5.21
CA HIS A 44 -1.92 -1.40 -4.10
C HIS A 44 -2.40 -2.52 -3.15
N ILE A 45 -2.38 -2.27 -1.85
CA ILE A 45 -2.80 -3.23 -0.80
C ILE A 45 -4.24 -3.71 -0.98
N ASN A 46 -5.10 -2.89 -1.58
CA ASN A 46 -6.48 -3.26 -1.89
C ASN A 46 -6.57 -4.51 -2.78
N GLN A 47 -5.65 -4.69 -3.74
CA GLN A 47 -5.59 -5.89 -4.58
C GLN A 47 -5.20 -7.14 -3.77
N LEU A 48 -4.32 -7.00 -2.78
CA LEU A 48 -3.97 -8.09 -1.87
C LEU A 48 -5.14 -8.48 -0.98
N CYS A 49 -5.92 -7.49 -0.51
CA CYS A 49 -7.15 -7.72 0.24
C CYS A 49 -8.16 -8.53 -0.59
N ALA A 50 -8.44 -8.10 -1.83
CA ALA A 50 -9.34 -8.80 -2.73
C ALA A 50 -8.90 -10.26 -2.99
N ARG A 51 -7.62 -10.47 -3.27
CA ARG A 51 -7.07 -11.81 -3.47
C ARG A 51 -7.17 -12.68 -2.22
N ALA A 52 -6.94 -12.11 -1.04
CA ALA A 52 -7.03 -12.84 0.22
C ALA A 52 -8.47 -13.30 0.50
N VAL A 53 -9.46 -12.43 0.30
CA VAL A 53 -10.89 -12.79 0.42
C VAL A 53 -11.27 -13.85 -0.61
N ALA A 54 -10.80 -13.73 -1.86
CA ALA A 54 -11.03 -14.74 -2.91
C ALA A 54 -10.42 -16.12 -2.57
N LYS A 55 -9.38 -16.16 -1.73
CA LYS A 55 -8.79 -17.39 -1.17
C LYS A 55 -9.53 -17.93 0.07
N GLY A 56 -10.65 -17.32 0.45
CA GLY A 56 -11.47 -17.73 1.58
C GLY A 56 -10.97 -17.26 2.95
N ILE A 57 -10.05 -16.29 2.99
CA ILE A 57 -9.67 -15.66 4.25
C ILE A 57 -10.81 -14.75 4.72
N ASP A 58 -11.16 -14.86 6.00
CA ASP A 58 -12.16 -14.01 6.62
C ASP A 58 -11.82 -12.52 6.44
N MET A 59 -12.83 -11.74 6.02
CA MET A 59 -12.67 -10.33 5.68
C MET A 59 -12.09 -9.49 6.84
N PHE A 60 -12.51 -9.74 8.08
CA PHE A 60 -12.02 -8.99 9.22
C PHE A 60 -10.55 -9.31 9.52
N LYS A 61 -10.13 -10.56 9.29
CA LYS A 61 -8.70 -10.95 9.37
C LYS A 61 -7.89 -10.24 8.30
N VAL A 62 -8.44 -10.11 7.08
CA VAL A 62 -7.81 -9.37 5.99
C VAL A 62 -7.65 -7.89 6.35
N LEU A 63 -8.72 -7.24 6.82
CA LEU A 63 -8.68 -5.84 7.25
C LEU A 63 -7.71 -5.61 8.42
N GLN A 64 -7.65 -6.55 9.37
CA GLN A 64 -6.69 -6.45 10.46
C GLN A 64 -5.24 -6.49 9.95
N ALA A 65 -4.92 -7.39 9.02
CA ALA A 65 -3.59 -7.50 8.43
C ALA A 65 -3.23 -6.31 7.52
N ALA A 66 -4.22 -5.72 6.84
CA ALA A 66 -4.02 -4.58 5.94
C ALA A 66 -3.91 -3.24 6.65
N CYS A 67 -4.66 -3.03 7.74
CA CYS A 67 -4.83 -1.72 8.39
C CYS A 67 -4.27 -1.70 9.80
N ILE A 68 -4.80 -2.56 10.70
CA ILE A 68 -4.51 -2.46 12.14
C ILE A 68 -3.09 -2.90 12.46
N ASN A 69 -2.67 -4.07 11.97
CA ASN A 69 -1.35 -4.62 12.29
C ASN A 69 -0.19 -3.72 11.85
N PRO A 70 -0.18 -3.12 10.62
CA PRO A 70 0.87 -2.19 10.21
C PRO A 70 0.93 -0.95 11.11
N VAL A 71 -0.20 -0.31 11.38
CA VAL A 71 -0.28 0.90 12.21
C VAL A 71 0.28 0.62 13.61
N GLN A 72 -0.12 -0.48 14.23
CA GLN A 72 0.36 -0.84 15.58
C GLN A 72 1.84 -1.23 15.58
N HIS A 73 2.29 -1.97 14.56
CA HIS A 73 3.68 -2.46 14.51
C HIS A 73 4.68 -1.33 14.29
N TYR A 74 4.38 -0.45 13.34
CA TYR A 74 5.25 0.68 12.98
C TYR A 74 4.97 1.94 13.82
N LYS A 75 3.98 1.88 14.73
CA LYS A 75 3.54 3.03 15.54
C LYS A 75 3.20 4.24 14.68
N MET A 76 2.48 4.00 13.60
CA MET A 76 2.11 5.04 12.65
C MET A 76 1.07 5.98 13.27
N ASN A 77 1.23 7.28 13.04
CA ASN A 77 0.23 8.28 13.43
C ASN A 77 -0.86 8.37 12.35
N ILE A 78 -1.66 7.33 12.24
CA ILE A 78 -2.76 7.18 11.27
C ILE A 78 -4.01 6.73 12.04
N GLY A 79 -5.16 7.30 11.71
CA GLY A 79 -6.43 6.95 12.30
C GLY A 79 -6.87 5.51 11.98
N LEU A 80 -7.57 4.90 12.92
CA LEU A 80 -8.16 3.56 12.79
C LEU A 80 -9.69 3.58 12.93
N LEU A 81 -10.31 4.71 12.61
CA LEU A 81 -11.76 4.95 12.70
C LEU A 81 -12.34 4.77 14.12
N ARG A 82 -11.55 5.11 15.14
CA ARG A 82 -12.02 5.18 16.53
C ARG A 82 -12.35 6.62 16.88
N GLU A 83 -13.21 6.81 17.87
CA GLU A 83 -13.50 8.15 18.40
C GLU A 83 -12.21 8.84 18.87
N GLY A 84 -11.96 10.05 18.37
CA GLY A 84 -10.76 10.83 18.64
C GLY A 84 -9.56 10.55 17.74
N ASP A 85 -9.61 9.53 16.86
CA ASP A 85 -8.57 9.32 15.84
C ASP A 85 -8.70 10.36 14.71
N ALA A 86 -7.62 10.60 13.99
CA ALA A 86 -7.65 11.29 12.71
C ALA A 86 -8.59 10.56 11.72
N ALA A 87 -9.28 11.31 10.88
CA ALA A 87 -10.20 10.74 9.90
C ALA A 87 -9.46 10.27 8.64
N ASP A 88 -8.63 9.22 8.81
CA ASP A 88 -7.86 8.56 7.76
C ASP A 88 -8.57 7.30 7.31
N PHE A 89 -9.16 7.31 6.12
CA PHE A 89 -9.89 6.14 5.62
C PHE A 89 -10.02 6.12 4.11
N VAL A 90 -10.34 4.95 3.59
CA VAL A 90 -10.73 4.76 2.19
C VAL A 90 -12.18 4.29 2.11
N VAL A 91 -12.91 4.78 1.11
CA VAL A 91 -14.22 4.27 0.73
C VAL A 91 -14.04 3.28 -0.42
N VAL A 92 -14.50 2.07 -0.24
CA VAL A 92 -14.45 1.02 -1.26
C VAL A 92 -15.85 0.68 -1.77
N GLU A 93 -15.95 0.20 -3.01
CA GLU A 93 -17.21 -0.19 -3.63
C GLU A 93 -17.84 -1.39 -2.89
N ASP A 94 -17.00 -2.36 -2.55
CA ASP A 94 -17.36 -3.55 -1.78
C ASP A 94 -16.15 -4.12 -1.03
N LEU A 95 -16.39 -5.11 -0.18
CA LEU A 95 -15.33 -5.81 0.58
C LEU A 95 -14.98 -7.18 -0.05
N ILE A 96 -15.24 -7.37 -1.33
CA ILE A 96 -14.84 -8.52 -2.13
C ILE A 96 -13.73 -8.11 -3.07
N ASN A 97 -13.96 -7.07 -3.89
CA ASN A 97 -13.03 -6.57 -4.88
C ASN A 97 -12.15 -5.43 -4.36
N PHE A 98 -12.55 -4.77 -3.27
CA PHE A 98 -11.82 -3.66 -2.64
C PHE A 98 -11.48 -2.53 -3.62
N LYS A 99 -12.36 -2.26 -4.59
CA LYS A 99 -12.17 -1.15 -5.51
C LYS A 99 -12.32 0.17 -4.75
N VAL A 100 -11.24 0.93 -4.67
CA VAL A 100 -11.21 2.21 -3.95
C VAL A 100 -11.96 3.26 -4.76
N LEU A 101 -12.92 3.93 -4.13
CA LEU A 101 -13.70 5.03 -4.69
C LEU A 101 -13.14 6.37 -4.24
N GLN A 102 -12.83 6.51 -2.94
CA GLN A 102 -12.35 7.74 -2.33
C GLN A 102 -11.30 7.44 -1.26
N THR A 103 -10.38 8.40 -1.06
CA THR A 103 -9.38 8.36 0.01
C THR A 103 -9.42 9.66 0.78
N TYR A 104 -9.47 9.55 2.09
CA TYR A 104 -9.46 10.66 3.03
C TYR A 104 -8.23 10.60 3.92
N ILE A 105 -7.60 11.74 4.16
CA ILE A 105 -6.49 11.93 5.09
C ILE A 105 -6.85 13.12 5.97
N ASP A 106 -6.86 12.91 7.28
CA ASP A 106 -7.24 13.93 8.29
C ASP A 106 -8.60 14.60 7.99
N GLY A 107 -9.54 13.83 7.44
CA GLY A 107 -10.87 14.28 7.04
C GLY A 107 -10.96 14.98 5.68
N GLU A 108 -9.84 15.23 5.00
CA GLU A 108 -9.81 15.83 3.67
C GLU A 108 -9.84 14.78 2.57
N LEU A 109 -10.68 14.99 1.55
CA LEU A 109 -10.73 14.15 0.36
C LEU A 109 -9.49 14.40 -0.50
N VAL A 110 -8.56 13.44 -0.55
CA VAL A 110 -7.29 13.57 -1.25
C VAL A 110 -7.23 12.79 -2.57
N ALA A 111 -8.15 11.86 -2.79
CA ALA A 111 -8.29 11.16 -4.07
C ALA A 111 -9.72 10.67 -4.28
N GLU A 112 -10.19 10.71 -5.53
CA GLU A 112 -11.49 10.19 -5.94
C GLU A 112 -11.41 9.53 -7.31
N LYS A 113 -12.04 8.34 -7.45
CA LYS A 113 -12.14 7.59 -8.72
C LYS A 113 -10.80 7.44 -9.46
N GLY A 114 -9.74 7.15 -8.71
CA GLY A 114 -8.40 6.95 -9.23
C GLY A 114 -7.64 8.23 -9.61
N LYS A 115 -8.17 9.41 -9.25
CA LYS A 115 -7.50 10.70 -9.49
C LYS A 115 -7.05 11.31 -8.16
N SER A 116 -5.79 11.72 -8.09
CA SER A 116 -5.29 12.51 -6.96
C SER A 116 -5.87 13.93 -7.01
N LEU A 117 -6.29 14.43 -5.85
CA LEU A 117 -6.72 15.81 -5.63
C LEU A 117 -5.64 16.62 -4.91
N VAL A 118 -4.54 15.96 -4.51
CA VAL A 118 -3.39 16.64 -3.92
C VAL A 118 -2.68 17.46 -4.99
N SER A 119 -2.36 18.71 -4.68
CA SER A 119 -1.62 19.59 -5.59
C SER A 119 -0.22 19.03 -5.84
N SER A 120 0.13 18.92 -7.12
CA SER A 120 1.49 18.53 -7.50
C SER A 120 2.42 19.73 -7.43
N HIS A 121 3.59 19.55 -6.84
CA HIS A 121 4.68 20.50 -6.91
C HIS A 121 5.78 19.91 -7.80
N SER A 122 6.25 20.68 -8.78
CA SER A 122 7.45 20.29 -9.52
C SER A 122 8.64 20.37 -8.57
N PRO A 123 9.40 19.28 -8.37
CA PRO A 123 10.60 19.34 -7.55
C PRO A 123 11.64 20.23 -8.22
N GLU A 124 12.41 20.98 -7.42
CA GLU A 124 13.61 21.61 -7.92
C GLU A 124 14.60 20.53 -8.39
N LEU A 125 15.18 20.75 -9.57
CA LEU A 125 16.19 19.85 -10.11
C LEU A 125 17.50 20.06 -9.31
N LEU A 126 17.67 19.28 -8.26
CA LEU A 126 18.84 19.36 -7.37
C LEU A 126 20.10 18.73 -7.98
N ASN A 127 19.93 17.84 -8.95
CA ASN A 127 21.02 17.14 -9.59
C ASN A 127 21.50 17.92 -10.82
N ASN A 128 22.74 18.33 -10.80
CA ASN A 128 23.43 18.90 -11.97
C ASN A 128 24.30 17.81 -12.60
N PHE A 129 23.81 17.23 -13.72
CA PHE A 129 24.54 16.24 -14.52
C PHE A 129 25.31 16.95 -15.64
N ASP A 130 26.16 17.89 -15.26
CA ASP A 130 27.05 18.58 -16.20
C ASP A 130 28.36 17.82 -16.29
N CYS A 131 28.51 17.07 -17.35
CA CYS A 131 29.76 16.38 -17.66
C CYS A 131 30.20 16.68 -19.10
N ASN A 132 31.49 16.93 -19.28
CA ASN A 132 32.07 17.04 -20.63
C ASN A 132 31.99 15.70 -21.37
N GLU A 133 31.84 15.77 -22.69
CA GLU A 133 31.94 14.60 -23.55
C GLU A 133 33.30 13.89 -23.31
N LYS A 134 33.25 12.56 -23.11
CA LYS A 134 34.42 11.74 -22.88
C LYS A 134 34.81 11.02 -24.15
N LEU A 135 36.09 11.08 -24.48
CA LEU A 135 36.69 10.32 -25.57
C LEU A 135 37.22 8.98 -25.04
N ILE A 136 37.38 8.00 -25.94
CA ILE A 136 37.96 6.68 -25.58
C ILE A 136 39.36 6.82 -25.00
N SER A 137 40.09 7.87 -25.40
CA SER A 137 41.44 8.20 -24.88
C SER A 137 41.45 8.73 -23.43
N ASP A 138 40.28 9.01 -22.84
CA ASP A 138 40.15 9.52 -21.46
C ASP A 138 40.08 8.38 -20.43
N PHE A 139 40.11 7.14 -20.89
CA PHE A 139 40.11 5.90 -20.12
C PHE A 139 41.41 5.09 -20.45
#